data_d062b82e5ff0578e61e7714d1609b98e
#
_entry.id   d062b82e5ff0578e61e7714d1609b98e
#
_cell.length_a   1.000
_cell.length_b   1.000
_cell.length_c   1.000
_cell.angle_alpha   90.00
_cell.angle_beta   90.00
_cell.angle_gamma   90.00
#
_symmetry.space_group_name_H-M   'P 1'
#
loop_
_entity.id
_entity.type
_entity.pdbx_description
1 polymer ?
#
loop_
_entity_poly.entity_id
_entity_poly.type
_entity_poly.pdbx_seq_one_letter_code
_entity_poly.pdbx_strand_id
1 'polypeptide(L)'
;MNYEQLQEINSHLSTMNIKGKEYAQVNQRVLAFRKLYPEGCIKTELVSDEGGKCIFVARAYRSPEDTEPLATGFAYEKEDSSYINKTSYLENCETSSVGRCLGFLGIGIDTSIASAEEVTNAINNQPLNKKEYEILKNTWIGAGGTEENLLFFCKVKKADQITNAMRDKCMAKLKEKEDGK
;
A
#
# COMPACT_ATOMS: atom_id res chain seq x y z
N MET A 1 0.57 -10.16 -26.89
CA MET A 1 0.44 -11.02 -25.69
C MET A 1 -0.74 -11.96 -25.92
N ASN A 2 -0.54 -13.25 -25.77
CA ASN A 2 -1.61 -14.25 -25.72
C ASN A 2 -1.80 -14.77 -24.30
N TYR A 3 -2.80 -15.62 -24.07
CA TYR A 3 -3.14 -16.14 -22.74
C TYR A 3 -2.03 -17.01 -22.13
N GLU A 4 -1.36 -17.82 -22.93
CA GLU A 4 -0.27 -18.71 -22.47
C GLU A 4 0.93 -17.90 -21.98
N GLN A 5 1.33 -16.86 -22.71
CA GLN A 5 2.40 -15.94 -22.28
C GLN A 5 2.06 -15.24 -20.97
N LEU A 6 0.80 -14.83 -20.78
CA LEU A 6 0.36 -14.22 -19.55
C LEU A 6 0.39 -15.20 -18.37
N GLN A 7 -0.08 -16.43 -18.58
CA GLN A 7 -0.01 -17.48 -17.55
C GLN A 7 1.45 -17.80 -17.17
N GLU A 8 2.32 -17.96 -18.15
CA GLU A 8 3.76 -18.21 -17.91
C GLU A 8 4.38 -17.10 -17.05
N ILE A 9 4.16 -15.84 -17.41
CA ILE A 9 4.67 -14.69 -16.63
C ILE A 9 4.09 -14.67 -15.22
N ASN A 10 2.80 -14.89 -15.06
CA ASN A 10 2.15 -14.89 -13.75
C ASN A 10 2.66 -16.01 -12.84
N SER A 11 2.98 -17.18 -13.40
CA SER A 11 3.55 -18.30 -12.62
C SER A 11 4.94 -18.02 -12.03
N HIS A 12 5.67 -17.04 -12.58
CA HIS A 12 7.01 -16.65 -12.14
C HIS A 12 7.03 -15.36 -11.30
N LEU A 13 5.86 -14.77 -11.00
CA LEU A 13 5.80 -13.59 -10.15
C LEU A 13 6.11 -13.94 -8.69
N SER A 14 7.05 -13.21 -8.11
CA SER A 14 7.23 -13.25 -6.66
C SER A 14 6.06 -12.53 -5.98
N THR A 15 5.51 -13.18 -4.97
CA THR A 15 4.38 -12.67 -4.18
C THR A 15 4.78 -12.42 -2.75
N MET A 16 3.97 -11.66 -2.03
CA MET A 16 4.09 -11.42 -0.60
C MET A 16 2.85 -11.97 0.11
N ASN A 17 3.07 -12.79 1.14
CA ASN A 17 1.97 -13.27 1.97
C ASN A 17 1.51 -12.20 2.95
N ILE A 18 0.25 -11.81 2.85
CA ILE A 18 -0.39 -10.85 3.76
C ILE A 18 -1.66 -11.50 4.32
N LYS A 19 -1.64 -11.80 5.61
CA LYS A 19 -2.76 -12.45 6.33
C LYS A 19 -3.26 -13.73 5.64
N GLY A 20 -2.34 -14.57 5.16
CA GLY A 20 -2.65 -15.86 4.56
C GLY A 20 -3.05 -15.81 3.08
N LYS A 21 -2.97 -14.65 2.43
CA LYS A 21 -3.19 -14.48 0.98
C LYS A 21 -1.96 -13.94 0.30
N GLU A 22 -1.69 -14.42 -0.89
CA GLU A 22 -0.58 -13.97 -1.72
C GLU A 22 -0.98 -12.71 -2.52
N TYR A 23 -0.05 -11.74 -2.61
CA TYR A 23 -0.23 -10.50 -3.37
C TYR A 23 1.01 -10.17 -4.17
N ALA A 24 0.82 -9.82 -5.44
CA ALA A 24 1.90 -9.35 -6.29
C ALA A 24 2.28 -7.90 -5.93
N GLN A 25 3.58 -7.65 -5.77
CA GLN A 25 4.12 -6.30 -5.59
C GLN A 25 4.12 -5.53 -6.91
N VAL A 26 4.05 -4.19 -6.86
CA VAL A 26 4.03 -3.35 -8.06
C VAL A 26 5.31 -3.51 -8.89
N ASN A 27 6.47 -3.60 -8.26
CA ASN A 27 7.74 -3.82 -8.97
C ASN A 27 7.75 -5.15 -9.75
N GLN A 28 7.11 -6.20 -9.23
CA GLN A 28 6.99 -7.48 -9.92
C GLN A 28 6.06 -7.37 -11.15
N ARG A 29 4.96 -6.62 -11.01
CA ARG A 29 4.07 -6.31 -12.13
C ARG A 29 4.78 -5.51 -13.22
N VAL A 30 5.58 -4.50 -12.85
CA VAL A 30 6.38 -3.70 -13.80
C VAL A 30 7.42 -4.58 -14.50
N LEU A 31 8.12 -5.45 -13.78
CA LEU A 31 9.08 -6.38 -14.36
C LEU A 31 8.42 -7.33 -15.37
N ALA A 32 7.26 -7.89 -15.02
CA ALA A 32 6.48 -8.73 -15.90
C ALA A 32 6.01 -7.99 -17.16
N PHE A 33 5.53 -6.75 -16.99
CA PHE A 33 5.17 -5.88 -18.11
C PHE A 33 6.34 -5.67 -19.08
N ARG A 34 7.54 -5.38 -18.56
CA ARG A 34 8.75 -5.21 -19.39
C ARG A 34 9.16 -6.48 -20.15
N LYS A 35 8.92 -7.66 -19.57
CA LYS A 35 9.15 -8.95 -20.26
C LYS A 35 8.13 -9.19 -21.39
N LEU A 36 6.86 -8.84 -21.17
CA LEU A 36 5.78 -9.00 -22.15
C LEU A 36 5.85 -7.96 -23.27
N TYR A 37 6.25 -6.75 -22.93
CA TYR A 37 6.32 -5.59 -23.82
C TYR A 37 7.64 -4.85 -23.64
N PRO A 38 8.75 -5.33 -24.24
CA PRO A 38 10.06 -4.69 -24.11
C PRO A 38 10.07 -3.24 -24.56
N GLU A 39 9.35 -2.93 -25.64
CA GLU A 39 9.18 -1.57 -26.19
C GLU A 39 8.03 -0.78 -25.52
N GLY A 40 7.31 -1.43 -24.62
CA GLY A 40 6.15 -0.84 -23.95
C GLY A 40 6.51 0.36 -23.08
N CYS A 41 5.55 1.24 -22.86
CA CYS A 41 5.71 2.35 -21.91
C CYS A 41 4.53 2.42 -20.93
N ILE A 42 4.83 2.96 -19.75
CA ILE A 42 3.85 3.30 -18.72
C ILE A 42 3.90 4.81 -18.56
N LYS A 43 2.77 5.47 -18.72
CA LYS A 43 2.62 6.92 -18.52
C LYS A 43 1.73 7.15 -17.31
N THR A 44 2.17 7.99 -16.39
CA THR A 44 1.41 8.43 -15.22
C THR A 44 1.04 9.90 -15.37
N GLU A 45 -0.08 10.29 -14.81
CA GLU A 45 -0.58 11.65 -14.83
C GLU A 45 -1.21 11.98 -13.48
N LEU A 46 -0.80 13.09 -12.89
CA LEU A 46 -1.45 13.67 -11.73
C LEU A 46 -2.73 14.37 -12.17
N VAL A 47 -3.88 13.78 -11.88
CA VAL A 47 -5.19 14.30 -12.27
C VAL A 47 -5.62 15.44 -11.35
N SER A 48 -5.38 15.31 -10.05
CA SER A 48 -5.62 16.36 -9.07
C SER A 48 -4.74 16.19 -7.84
N ASP A 49 -4.39 17.33 -7.20
CA ASP A 49 -3.75 17.41 -5.90
C ASP A 49 -4.34 18.61 -5.16
N GLU A 50 -5.39 18.37 -4.37
CA GLU A 50 -6.14 19.41 -3.67
C GLU A 50 -6.42 19.01 -2.23
N GLY A 51 -6.11 19.92 -1.31
CA GLY A 51 -6.44 19.74 0.11
C GLY A 51 -5.77 18.51 0.75
N GLY A 52 -4.55 18.17 0.33
CA GLY A 52 -3.83 16.99 0.79
C GLY A 52 -4.44 15.67 0.29
N LYS A 53 -5.09 15.71 -0.87
CA LYS A 53 -5.64 14.54 -1.56
C LYS A 53 -5.17 14.56 -3.01
N CYS A 54 -4.62 13.45 -3.48
CA CYS A 54 -4.20 13.33 -4.86
C CYS A 54 -4.88 12.17 -5.58
N ILE A 55 -5.02 12.31 -6.89
CA ILE A 55 -5.50 11.27 -7.80
C ILE A 55 -4.47 11.13 -8.91
N PHE A 56 -3.97 9.92 -9.11
CA PHE A 56 -3.15 9.56 -10.26
C PHE A 56 -3.89 8.60 -11.18
N VAL A 57 -3.62 8.74 -12.48
CA VAL A 57 -3.96 7.76 -13.50
C VAL A 57 -2.67 7.21 -14.10
N ALA A 58 -2.62 5.89 -14.29
CA ALA A 58 -1.58 5.22 -15.04
C ALA A 58 -2.18 4.59 -16.30
N ARG A 59 -1.44 4.64 -17.42
CA ARG A 59 -1.79 4.02 -18.69
C ARG A 59 -0.61 3.21 -19.19
N ALA A 60 -0.84 1.96 -19.56
CA ALA A 60 0.16 1.07 -20.13
C ALA A 60 -0.07 0.95 -21.65
N TYR A 61 1.01 1.07 -22.43
CA TYR A 61 0.98 1.02 -23.89
C TYR A 61 1.93 -0.07 -24.38
N ARG A 62 1.64 -0.70 -25.51
CA ARG A 62 2.49 -1.71 -26.15
C ARG A 62 3.78 -1.10 -26.67
N SER A 63 3.70 0.12 -27.19
CA SER A 63 4.81 0.93 -27.67
C SER A 63 4.58 2.42 -27.38
N PRO A 64 5.61 3.28 -27.44
CA PRO A 64 5.46 4.72 -27.27
C PRO A 64 4.58 5.39 -28.31
N GLU A 65 4.43 4.78 -29.49
CA GLU A 65 3.66 5.28 -30.63
C GLU A 65 2.16 4.94 -30.53
N ASP A 66 1.78 4.01 -29.64
CA ASP A 66 0.38 3.64 -29.46
C ASP A 66 -0.42 4.82 -28.89
N THR A 67 -1.57 5.09 -29.50
CA THR A 67 -2.51 6.13 -29.03
C THR A 67 -3.49 5.60 -28.01
N GLU A 68 -3.85 4.32 -28.11
CA GLU A 68 -4.77 3.66 -27.19
C GLU A 68 -4.02 2.82 -26.18
N PRO A 69 -4.28 3.00 -24.85
CA PRO A 69 -3.63 2.20 -23.84
C PRO A 69 -4.17 0.77 -23.81
N LEU A 70 -3.28 -0.19 -23.50
CA LEU A 70 -3.66 -1.59 -23.23
C LEU A 70 -4.50 -1.70 -21.94
N ALA A 71 -4.22 -0.86 -20.97
CA ALA A 71 -4.93 -0.79 -19.70
C ALA A 71 -4.78 0.60 -19.07
N THR A 72 -5.72 0.94 -18.19
CA THR A 72 -5.72 2.16 -17.39
C THR A 72 -6.04 1.82 -15.94
N GLY A 73 -5.32 2.44 -14.99
CA GLY A 73 -5.56 2.30 -13.56
C GLY A 73 -5.60 3.66 -12.88
N PHE A 74 -6.53 3.82 -11.93
CA PHE A 74 -6.63 5.01 -11.09
C PHE A 74 -6.28 4.66 -9.66
N ALA A 75 -5.65 5.59 -8.96
CA ALA A 75 -5.46 5.54 -7.52
C ALA A 75 -5.77 6.89 -6.89
N TYR A 76 -6.07 6.84 -5.61
CA TYR A 76 -6.35 7.99 -4.76
C TYR A 76 -5.61 7.81 -3.44
N GLU A 77 -4.93 8.84 -2.99
CA GLU A 77 -4.28 8.87 -1.68
C GLU A 77 -4.57 10.18 -0.95
N LYS A 78 -4.43 10.11 0.38
CA LYS A 78 -4.58 11.27 1.25
C LYS A 78 -3.32 11.43 2.10
N GLU A 79 -2.78 12.66 2.17
CA GLU A 79 -1.53 13.02 2.84
C GLU A 79 -1.44 12.51 4.29
N ASP A 80 -2.47 12.70 5.09
CA ASP A 80 -2.48 12.33 6.50
C ASP A 80 -3.03 10.92 6.78
N SER A 81 -3.32 10.12 5.76
CA SER A 81 -3.93 8.78 5.92
C SER A 81 -2.99 7.75 6.56
N SER A 82 -1.66 7.94 6.42
CA SER A 82 -0.65 7.07 7.01
C SER A 82 0.62 7.85 7.33
N TYR A 83 1.54 7.21 8.08
CA TYR A 83 2.84 7.82 8.35
C TYR A 83 3.67 8.03 7.08
N ILE A 84 3.62 7.08 6.14
CA ILE A 84 4.33 7.18 4.86
C ILE A 84 3.70 8.28 4.01
N ASN A 85 2.38 8.37 3.98
CA ASN A 85 1.66 9.38 3.21
C ASN A 85 1.89 10.82 3.69
N LYS A 86 2.36 11.03 4.92
CA LYS A 86 2.76 12.38 5.38
C LYS A 86 3.86 13.03 4.56
N THR A 87 4.71 12.22 3.95
CA THR A 87 5.88 12.68 3.19
C THR A 87 5.90 12.18 1.76
N SER A 88 5.08 11.18 1.40
CA SER A 88 5.19 10.45 0.14
C SER A 88 3.82 10.01 -0.40
N TYR A 89 2.75 10.78 -0.15
CA TYR A 89 1.41 10.40 -0.62
C TYR A 89 1.28 10.47 -2.16
N LEU A 90 2.03 11.37 -2.80
CA LEU A 90 2.07 11.49 -4.26
C LEU A 90 2.71 10.24 -4.89
N GLU A 91 3.89 9.87 -4.41
CA GLU A 91 4.64 8.71 -4.92
C GLU A 91 3.89 7.40 -4.64
N ASN A 92 3.23 7.29 -3.49
CA ASN A 92 2.39 6.14 -3.17
C ASN A 92 1.17 6.05 -4.08
N CYS A 93 0.51 7.18 -4.35
CA CYS A 93 -0.63 7.25 -5.25
C CYS A 93 -0.24 6.86 -6.68
N GLU A 94 0.87 7.39 -7.18
CA GLU A 94 1.42 7.03 -8.48
C GLU A 94 1.71 5.53 -8.57
N THR A 95 2.44 4.98 -7.60
CA THR A 95 2.77 3.55 -7.52
C THR A 95 1.50 2.69 -7.50
N SER A 96 0.50 3.05 -6.70
CA SER A 96 -0.79 2.35 -6.64
C SER A 96 -1.52 2.39 -7.98
N SER A 97 -1.50 3.53 -8.69
CA SER A 97 -2.13 3.65 -10.00
C SER A 97 -1.50 2.71 -11.04
N VAL A 98 -0.16 2.61 -11.03
CA VAL A 98 0.60 1.67 -11.88
C VAL A 98 0.27 0.22 -11.53
N GLY A 99 0.27 -0.12 -10.25
CA GLY A 99 -0.08 -1.47 -9.78
C GLY A 99 -1.46 -1.92 -10.26
N ARG A 100 -2.47 -1.04 -10.16
CA ARG A 100 -3.83 -1.30 -10.64
C ARG A 100 -3.92 -1.39 -12.16
N CYS A 101 -3.24 -0.51 -12.87
CA CYS A 101 -3.18 -0.52 -14.33
C CYS A 101 -2.66 -1.89 -14.85
N LEU A 102 -1.55 -2.37 -14.31
CA LEU A 102 -0.96 -3.65 -14.70
C LEU A 102 -1.80 -4.85 -14.22
N GLY A 103 -2.49 -4.72 -13.07
CA GLY A 103 -3.48 -5.69 -12.62
C GLY A 103 -4.64 -5.84 -13.61
N PHE A 104 -5.18 -4.74 -14.14
CA PHE A 104 -6.23 -4.77 -15.19
C PHE A 104 -5.72 -5.34 -16.52
N LEU A 105 -4.42 -5.23 -16.79
CA LEU A 105 -3.80 -5.91 -17.94
C LEU A 105 -3.70 -7.44 -17.74
N GLY A 106 -3.96 -7.93 -16.54
CA GLY A 106 -3.93 -9.35 -16.18
C GLY A 106 -2.65 -9.78 -15.45
N ILE A 107 -1.70 -8.88 -15.20
CA ILE A 107 -0.44 -9.22 -14.53
C ILE A 107 -0.66 -9.36 -13.02
N GLY A 108 -0.44 -10.57 -12.49
CA GLY A 108 -0.63 -10.89 -11.08
C GLY A 108 -2.11 -10.89 -10.65
N ILE A 109 -3.03 -11.11 -11.59
CA ILE A 109 -4.47 -11.10 -11.32
C ILE A 109 -4.95 -12.34 -10.53
N ASP A 110 -4.23 -13.44 -10.61
CA ASP A 110 -4.54 -14.68 -9.89
C ASP A 110 -4.56 -14.49 -8.36
N THR A 111 -3.89 -13.44 -7.90
CA THR A 111 -3.87 -13.06 -6.47
C THR A 111 -4.92 -12.00 -6.16
N SER A 112 -4.83 -10.85 -6.80
CA SER A 112 -5.73 -9.69 -6.59
C SER A 112 -5.40 -8.58 -7.60
N ILE A 113 -6.40 -7.74 -7.94
CA ILE A 113 -6.16 -6.46 -8.61
C ILE A 113 -5.38 -5.50 -7.71
N ALA A 114 -5.71 -5.46 -6.42
CA ALA A 114 -4.93 -4.70 -5.44
C ALA A 114 -3.52 -5.27 -5.32
N SER A 115 -2.51 -4.41 -5.25
CA SER A 115 -1.13 -4.81 -5.03
C SER A 115 -0.87 -5.13 -3.55
N ALA A 116 0.27 -5.75 -3.26
CA ALA A 116 0.70 -6.00 -1.88
C ALA A 116 0.83 -4.69 -1.08
N GLU A 117 1.30 -3.63 -1.72
CA GLU A 117 1.44 -2.29 -1.14
C GLU A 117 0.08 -1.70 -0.76
N GLU A 118 -0.91 -1.74 -1.66
CA GLU A 118 -2.27 -1.26 -1.40
C GLU A 118 -2.91 -2.01 -0.22
N VAL A 119 -2.79 -3.34 -0.19
CA VAL A 119 -3.36 -4.17 0.88
C VAL A 119 -2.66 -3.90 2.20
N THR A 120 -1.33 -3.79 2.20
CA THR A 120 -0.55 -3.46 3.41
C THR A 120 -0.95 -2.09 3.95
N ASN A 121 -1.05 -1.08 3.09
CA ASN A 121 -1.49 0.26 3.47
C ASN A 121 -2.92 0.25 4.04
N ALA A 122 -3.84 -0.46 3.39
CA ALA A 122 -5.21 -0.59 3.86
C ALA A 122 -5.28 -1.22 5.26
N ILE A 123 -4.52 -2.30 5.50
CA ILE A 123 -4.45 -2.95 6.82
C ILE A 123 -3.85 -2.01 7.87
N ASN A 124 -2.75 -1.35 7.55
CA ASN A 124 -2.04 -0.45 8.46
C ASN A 124 -2.91 0.74 8.90
N ASN A 125 -3.77 1.21 8.01
CA ASN A 125 -4.67 2.35 8.26
C ASN A 125 -6.00 1.94 8.93
N GLN A 126 -6.29 0.64 9.10
CA GLN A 126 -7.48 0.21 9.83
C GLN A 126 -7.39 0.63 11.30
N PRO A 127 -8.43 1.29 11.84
CA PRO A 127 -8.53 1.52 13.29
C PRO A 127 -8.52 0.20 14.06
N LEU A 128 -7.94 0.23 15.25
CA LEU A 128 -7.99 -0.92 16.15
C LEU A 128 -9.44 -1.21 16.55
N ASN A 129 -9.79 -2.49 16.64
CA ASN A 129 -11.01 -2.85 17.32
C ASN A 129 -10.88 -2.66 18.85
N LYS A 130 -12.00 -2.67 19.56
CA LYS A 130 -12.05 -2.44 21.00
C LYS A 130 -11.11 -3.37 21.80
N LYS A 131 -11.04 -4.65 21.42
CA LYS A 131 -10.19 -5.63 22.11
C LYS A 131 -8.70 -5.34 21.88
N GLU A 132 -8.32 -5.05 20.65
CA GLU A 132 -6.94 -4.69 20.28
C GLU A 132 -6.49 -3.41 20.99
N TYR A 133 -7.36 -2.41 21.05
CA TYR A 133 -7.08 -1.18 21.78
C TYR A 133 -6.86 -1.44 23.28
N GLU A 134 -7.73 -2.22 23.94
CA GLU A 134 -7.57 -2.54 25.37
C GLU A 134 -6.27 -3.31 25.63
N ILE A 135 -5.87 -4.22 24.75
CA ILE A 135 -4.56 -4.90 24.85
C ILE A 135 -3.42 -3.88 24.77
N LEU A 136 -3.41 -3.01 23.75
CA LEU A 136 -2.39 -1.98 23.60
C LEU A 136 -2.32 -1.06 24.81
N LYS A 137 -3.47 -0.56 25.27
CA LYS A 137 -3.58 0.31 26.45
C LYS A 137 -3.00 -0.34 27.70
N ASN A 138 -3.41 -1.57 27.98
CA ASN A 138 -2.94 -2.29 29.17
C ASN A 138 -1.43 -2.57 29.11
N THR A 139 -0.88 -2.91 27.94
CA THR A 139 0.55 -3.08 27.74
C THR A 139 1.31 -1.77 27.97
N TRP A 140 0.79 -0.67 27.44
CA TRP A 140 1.36 0.68 27.61
C TRP A 140 1.38 1.13 29.08
N ILE A 141 0.27 0.91 29.79
CA ILE A 141 0.14 1.23 31.23
C ILE A 141 1.06 0.33 32.06
N GLY A 142 1.14 -0.96 31.77
CA GLY A 142 2.06 -1.90 32.41
C GLY A 142 3.54 -1.51 32.30
N ALA A 143 3.92 -0.81 31.24
CA ALA A 143 5.26 -0.24 31.03
C ALA A 143 5.44 1.16 31.67
N GLY A 144 4.51 1.60 32.53
CA GLY A 144 4.56 2.86 33.26
C GLY A 144 4.02 4.08 32.50
N GLY A 145 3.31 3.87 31.39
CA GLY A 145 2.62 4.95 30.68
C GLY A 145 1.21 5.22 31.22
N THR A 146 0.52 6.19 30.62
CA THR A 146 -0.90 6.49 30.86
C THR A 146 -1.65 6.46 29.54
N GLU A 147 -2.98 6.36 29.57
CA GLU A 147 -3.82 6.42 28.35
C GLU A 147 -3.65 7.76 27.62
N GLU A 148 -3.54 8.86 28.36
CA GLU A 148 -3.29 10.19 27.79
C GLU A 148 -1.95 10.25 27.05
N ASN A 149 -0.88 9.68 27.63
CA ASN A 149 0.43 9.59 26.98
C ASN A 149 0.40 8.69 25.74
N LEU A 150 -0.42 7.63 25.72
CA LEU A 150 -0.61 6.78 24.55
C LEU A 150 -1.27 7.57 23.41
N LEU A 151 -2.37 8.27 23.68
CA LEU A 151 -3.06 9.10 22.70
C LEU A 151 -2.16 10.21 22.16
N PHE A 152 -1.40 10.86 23.06
CA PHE A 152 -0.42 11.89 22.67
C PHE A 152 0.70 11.32 21.79
N PHE A 153 1.25 10.17 22.13
CA PHE A 153 2.27 9.48 21.29
C PHE A 153 1.74 9.14 19.91
N CYS A 154 0.50 8.66 19.81
CA CYS A 154 -0.18 8.38 18.55
C CYS A 154 -0.63 9.64 17.80
N LYS A 155 -0.54 10.83 18.42
CA LYS A 155 -1.02 12.11 17.86
C LYS A 155 -2.51 12.09 17.48
N VAL A 156 -3.32 11.44 18.30
CA VAL A 156 -4.78 11.33 18.13
C VAL A 156 -5.51 11.85 19.35
N LYS A 157 -6.78 12.22 19.15
CA LYS A 157 -7.64 12.75 20.24
C LYS A 157 -8.51 11.67 20.88
N LYS A 158 -8.76 10.56 20.17
CA LYS A 158 -9.66 9.49 20.60
C LYS A 158 -9.07 8.13 20.30
N ALA A 159 -9.44 7.13 21.09
CA ALA A 159 -9.01 5.75 20.96
C ALA A 159 -9.37 5.11 19.61
N ASP A 160 -10.54 5.45 19.07
CA ASP A 160 -11.04 4.96 17.77
C ASP A 160 -10.25 5.45 16.56
N GLN A 161 -9.32 6.38 16.76
CA GLN A 161 -8.41 6.90 15.75
C GLN A 161 -7.06 6.16 15.71
N ILE A 162 -6.79 5.28 16.70
CA ILE A 162 -5.55 4.52 16.73
C ILE A 162 -5.62 3.39 15.70
N THR A 163 -4.66 3.37 14.76
CA THR A 163 -4.58 2.38 13.69
C THR A 163 -3.60 1.25 14.02
N ASN A 164 -3.61 0.18 13.21
CA ASN A 164 -2.65 -0.91 13.31
C ASN A 164 -1.19 -0.40 13.24
N ALA A 165 -0.88 0.51 12.32
CA ALA A 165 0.46 1.08 12.21
C ALA A 165 0.89 1.86 13.46
N MET A 166 -0.05 2.57 14.11
CA MET A 166 0.24 3.28 15.36
C MET A 166 0.49 2.30 16.49
N ARG A 167 -0.31 1.21 16.61
CA ARG A 167 -0.07 0.12 17.56
C ARG A 167 1.34 -0.44 17.42
N ASP A 168 1.75 -0.77 16.20
CA ASP A 168 3.05 -1.40 15.95
C ASP A 168 4.21 -0.48 16.34
N LYS A 169 4.08 0.84 16.16
CA LYS A 169 5.04 1.84 16.65
C LYS A 169 5.07 1.92 18.17
N CYS A 170 3.91 1.86 18.82
CA CYS A 170 3.84 1.82 20.26
C CYS A 170 4.57 0.58 20.82
N MET A 171 4.32 -0.58 20.21
CA MET A 171 4.97 -1.82 20.62
C MET A 171 6.48 -1.81 20.38
N ALA A 172 6.95 -1.25 19.27
CA ALA A 172 8.38 -1.06 19.01
C ALA A 172 9.03 -0.16 20.07
N LYS A 173 8.37 0.96 20.43
CA LYS A 173 8.84 1.88 21.47
C LYS A 173 8.94 1.23 22.86
N LEU A 174 8.02 0.32 23.17
CA LEU A 174 8.05 -0.42 24.44
C LEU A 174 9.21 -1.41 24.49
N LYS A 175 9.49 -2.12 23.38
CA LYS A 175 10.65 -3.03 23.28
C LYS A 175 11.98 -2.29 23.45
N GLU A 176 12.16 -1.15 22.78
CA GLU A 176 13.38 -0.33 22.94
C GLU A 176 13.63 0.06 24.40
N LYS A 177 12.56 0.29 25.19
CA LYS A 177 12.67 0.59 26.63
C LYS A 177 13.06 -0.63 27.47
N GLU A 178 12.66 -1.82 27.06
CA GLU A 178 13.01 -3.08 27.74
C GLU A 178 14.46 -3.47 27.47
N ASP A 179 14.89 -3.35 26.20
CA ASP A 179 16.24 -3.71 25.75
C ASP A 179 17.31 -2.69 26.20
N GLY A 180 16.92 -1.47 26.57
CA GLY A 180 17.81 -0.39 27.06
C GLY A 180 17.96 -0.32 28.59
N LYS A 181 17.40 -1.29 29.31
CA LYS A 181 17.60 -1.49 30.78
C LYS A 181 18.58 -2.63 31.03
#